data_8f792d3a97a0047dc57cd9eb43be9c4a
#
_entry.id   8f792d3a97a0047dc57cd9eb43be9c4a
#
_cell.length_a   1.000
_cell.length_b   1.000
_cell.length_c   1.000
_cell.angle_alpha   90.00
_cell.angle_beta   90.00
_cell.angle_gamma   90.00
#
_symmetry.space_group_name_H-M   'P 1'
#
loop_
_entity.id
_entity.type
_entity.pdbx_description
1 polymer ?
#
loop_
_entity_poly.entity_id
_entity_poly.type
_entity_poly.pdbx_seq_one_letter_code
_entity_poly.pdbx_strand_id
1 'polypeptide(L)'
;TTAIYHRPESEFAYLYEKDKMHIRLRTARQDVRHVQLLCGDPYTLYKEAWYQQRIEMKKILSTDLHDYWQVSVGAEFRRLSYGFSIESYDGLHVFYGDHGVYPFEQQYLEMNNNYFRMPYFQEADRFKIPEWAKETVWYQIFPERFANGDPSNDPEGVLPWGSKNPDRQDFFGGDLQGVIDHLDYLVDLGINGIYFCPIFEAYSNHKYDTIDYLAIDPAFGDNDTFKRLVEECHKRGIKVMLDAVFNHMGDTSHQWLDVIKNGKDSPFADWFHINEFPVNYKEGENFEDAYDITYDVFAFTPHMPKLNTENPDVQDYLLKIARYWIEEFDIDAWRLDVANEVSHHFWKKFRQVCDDAKDDFYILGEIWHSSQRWLQGDEFHAVMNYAFTDAIIEYFVKDEISMTKMVSELNNQLMLYREQTNQVQFNILDSHDTPRLLTLARGDKDLMRQVMAFTYLQQGVPCLYYGDEIGLTGDMDPDCRK
;
A
#
# COMPACT_ATOMS: atom_id res chain seq x y z
N THR A 1 7.18 10.58 32.32
CA THR A 1 6.09 9.57 32.30
C THR A 1 5.12 9.78 31.14
N THR A 2 4.80 11.01 30.73
CA THR A 2 3.83 11.30 29.64
C THR A 2 4.23 10.76 28.26
N ALA A 3 5.51 10.50 28.02
CA ALA A 3 6.03 9.95 26.78
C ALA A 3 6.04 8.40 26.74
N ILE A 4 5.82 7.75 27.89
CA ILE A 4 5.72 6.29 27.94
C ILE A 4 4.41 5.88 27.28
N TYR A 5 4.52 5.00 26.28
CA TYR A 5 3.37 4.54 25.54
C TYR A 5 3.52 3.07 25.10
N HIS A 6 2.46 2.35 25.29
CA HIS A 6 2.26 1.01 24.82
C HIS A 6 0.76 0.76 24.57
N ARG A 7 0.44 -0.11 23.63
CA ARG A 7 -0.92 -0.56 23.35
C ARG A 7 -0.89 -2.04 22.95
N PRO A 8 -1.60 -2.93 23.66
CA PRO A 8 -1.73 -4.32 23.24
C PRO A 8 -2.54 -4.45 21.95
N GLU A 9 -2.40 -5.56 21.25
CA GLU A 9 -3.11 -5.89 19.99
C GLU A 9 -3.01 -4.79 18.92
N SER A 10 -1.82 -4.22 18.79
CA SER A 10 -1.51 -3.17 17.84
C SER A 10 -0.11 -3.37 17.25
N GLU A 11 0.44 -2.39 16.57
CA GLU A 11 1.84 -2.34 16.15
C GLU A 11 2.83 -2.37 17.33
N PHE A 12 2.35 -2.19 18.56
CA PHE A 12 3.15 -2.30 19.79
C PHE A 12 3.15 -3.68 20.44
N ALA A 13 2.16 -4.54 20.15
CA ALA A 13 2.14 -5.92 20.61
C ALA A 13 1.35 -6.77 19.64
N TYR A 14 2.03 -7.66 18.95
CA TYR A 14 1.43 -8.47 17.88
C TYR A 14 2.17 -9.80 17.69
N LEU A 15 1.45 -10.79 17.17
CA LEU A 15 2.02 -12.08 16.81
C LEU A 15 2.86 -11.92 15.53
N TYR A 16 4.18 -12.10 15.66
CA TYR A 16 5.12 -11.96 14.54
C TYR A 16 5.36 -13.29 13.81
N GLU A 17 5.69 -14.33 14.57
CA GLU A 17 5.77 -15.71 14.12
C GLU A 17 4.70 -16.53 14.85
N LYS A 18 4.51 -17.78 14.42
CA LYS A 18 3.48 -18.67 14.97
C LYS A 18 3.33 -18.67 16.49
N ASP A 19 4.45 -18.64 17.21
CA ASP A 19 4.49 -18.71 18.67
C ASP A 19 5.32 -17.58 19.29
N LYS A 20 5.69 -16.54 18.52
CA LYS A 20 6.47 -15.39 18.99
C LYS A 20 5.74 -14.08 18.77
N MET A 21 5.76 -13.27 19.80
CA MET A 21 5.24 -11.91 19.77
C MET A 21 6.37 -10.90 19.76
N HIS A 22 6.17 -9.83 19.01
CA HIS A 22 6.90 -8.59 19.21
C HIS A 22 6.14 -7.73 20.21
N ILE A 23 6.85 -7.23 21.22
CA ILE A 23 6.34 -6.26 22.19
C ILE A 23 7.25 -5.04 22.10
N ARG A 24 6.64 -3.87 21.87
CA ARG A 24 7.31 -2.57 21.75
C ARG A 24 6.90 -1.65 22.88
N LEU A 25 7.82 -0.78 23.29
CA LEU A 25 7.57 0.32 24.22
C LEU A 25 8.16 1.60 23.63
N ARG A 26 7.44 2.70 23.74
CA ARG A 26 7.93 4.05 23.42
C ARG A 26 8.21 4.81 24.72
N THR A 27 9.33 5.51 24.76
CA THR A 27 9.73 6.39 25.87
C THR A 27 10.18 7.75 25.32
N ALA A 28 10.38 8.75 26.21
CA ALA A 28 11.05 9.98 25.79
C ALA A 28 12.47 9.68 25.32
N ARG A 29 12.92 10.43 24.33
CA ARG A 29 14.29 10.29 23.81
C ARG A 29 15.31 10.60 24.90
N GLN A 30 16.31 9.73 25.04
CA GLN A 30 17.45 9.87 25.97
C GLN A 30 17.06 10.01 27.47
N ASP A 31 15.85 9.59 27.83
CA ASP A 31 15.35 9.64 29.20
C ASP A 31 15.57 8.30 29.95
N VAL A 32 15.40 7.19 29.25
CA VAL A 32 15.42 5.84 29.80
C VAL A 32 16.73 5.12 29.44
N ARG A 33 17.38 4.54 30.44
CA ARG A 33 18.63 3.78 30.30
C ARG A 33 18.39 2.28 30.13
N HIS A 34 17.29 1.76 30.73
CA HIS A 34 17.06 0.34 30.83
C HIS A 34 15.58 0.00 30.82
N VAL A 35 15.18 -0.99 30.03
CA VAL A 35 13.81 -1.51 29.99
C VAL A 35 13.84 -3.02 30.03
N GLN A 36 13.02 -3.60 30.91
CA GLN A 36 12.76 -5.03 30.95
C GLN A 36 11.27 -5.32 30.81
N LEU A 37 10.94 -6.36 30.06
CA LEU A 37 9.61 -6.94 30.05
C LEU A 37 9.47 -7.89 31.24
N LEU A 38 8.46 -7.66 32.07
CA LEU A 38 7.99 -8.59 33.10
C LEU A 38 6.83 -9.36 32.50
N CYS A 39 6.94 -10.68 32.36
CA CYS A 39 5.91 -11.45 31.67
C CYS A 39 5.77 -12.86 32.22
N GLY A 40 4.61 -13.47 31.95
CA GLY A 40 4.31 -14.83 32.30
C GLY A 40 2.87 -15.22 32.00
N ASP A 41 2.52 -16.44 32.40
CA ASP A 41 1.15 -16.94 32.25
C ASP A 41 0.25 -16.35 33.34
N PRO A 42 -0.87 -15.71 33.03
CA PRO A 42 -1.76 -15.10 34.03
C PRO A 42 -2.35 -16.10 35.04
N TYR A 43 -2.39 -17.39 34.71
CA TYR A 43 -2.94 -18.42 35.60
C TYR A 43 -1.89 -19.04 36.53
N THR A 44 -0.63 -18.73 36.33
CA THR A 44 0.46 -19.21 37.22
C THR A 44 0.84 -18.18 38.27
N LEU A 45 0.38 -16.95 38.21
CA LEU A 45 0.74 -15.86 39.11
C LEU A 45 0.55 -16.23 40.61
N TYR A 46 -0.51 -16.94 40.94
CA TYR A 46 -0.81 -17.34 42.30
C TYR A 46 0.04 -18.53 42.81
N LYS A 47 0.71 -19.23 41.89
CA LYS A 47 1.59 -20.34 42.21
C LYS A 47 3.06 -19.95 42.21
N GLU A 48 3.41 -19.07 41.26
CA GLU A 48 4.75 -18.61 41.00
C GLU A 48 4.72 -17.10 40.74
N ALA A 49 5.67 -16.37 41.29
CA ALA A 49 5.79 -14.93 41.03
C ALA A 49 6.37 -14.67 39.63
N TRP A 50 5.60 -14.96 38.61
CA TRP A 50 6.04 -14.86 37.22
C TRP A 50 6.51 -13.44 36.83
N TYR A 51 6.02 -12.37 37.47
CA TYR A 51 6.51 -11.02 37.29
C TYR A 51 7.98 -10.83 37.70
N GLN A 52 8.60 -11.83 38.33
CA GLN A 52 10.04 -11.89 38.57
C GLN A 52 10.82 -12.32 37.31
N GLN A 53 10.19 -12.95 36.36
CA GLN A 53 10.80 -13.23 35.06
C GLN A 53 10.94 -11.92 34.30
N ARG A 54 12.19 -11.59 33.96
CA ARG A 54 12.54 -10.31 33.32
C ARG A 54 13.32 -10.58 32.06
N ILE A 55 12.85 -9.99 30.98
CA ILE A 55 13.49 -10.11 29.67
C ILE A 55 13.95 -8.75 29.23
N GLU A 56 15.24 -8.61 28.91
CA GLU A 56 15.81 -7.35 28.42
C GLU A 56 15.18 -6.91 27.11
N MET A 57 14.79 -5.65 27.05
CA MET A 57 14.34 -5.02 25.81
C MET A 57 15.49 -4.23 25.18
N LYS A 58 15.61 -4.33 23.87
CA LYS A 58 16.61 -3.58 23.11
C LYS A 58 16.01 -2.28 22.57
N LYS A 59 16.76 -1.20 22.70
CA LYS A 59 16.45 0.03 21.96
C LYS A 59 16.75 -0.22 20.48
N ILE A 60 15.73 -0.23 19.65
CA ILE A 60 15.81 -0.58 18.24
C ILE A 60 16.04 0.64 17.35
N LEU A 61 15.43 1.77 17.70
CA LEU A 61 15.57 3.03 16.97
C LEU A 61 15.13 4.22 17.82
N SER A 62 15.41 5.42 17.32
CA SER A 62 15.00 6.69 17.93
C SER A 62 14.45 7.64 16.88
N THR A 63 13.51 8.48 17.30
CA THR A 63 13.04 9.66 16.55
C THR A 63 13.53 10.94 17.25
N ASP A 64 13.12 12.10 16.78
CA ASP A 64 13.45 13.38 17.42
C ASP A 64 12.98 13.44 18.88
N LEU A 65 11.83 12.81 19.17
CA LEU A 65 11.15 12.93 20.47
C LEU A 65 11.18 11.65 21.30
N HIS A 66 11.38 10.48 20.68
CA HIS A 66 11.16 9.19 21.32
C HIS A 66 12.27 8.18 21.06
N ASP A 67 12.48 7.29 22.02
CA ASP A 67 13.18 6.02 21.89
C ASP A 67 12.19 4.87 21.85
N TYR A 68 12.43 3.88 20.98
CA TYR A 68 11.61 2.69 20.85
C TYR A 68 12.39 1.44 21.24
N TRP A 69 11.76 0.65 22.09
CA TRP A 69 12.29 -0.57 22.64
C TRP A 69 11.49 -1.77 22.15
N GLN A 70 12.15 -2.88 21.89
CA GLN A 70 11.47 -4.08 21.43
C GLN A 70 12.10 -5.33 22.01
N VAL A 71 11.24 -6.35 22.21
CA VAL A 71 11.62 -7.71 22.53
C VAL A 71 10.72 -8.68 21.76
N SER A 72 11.27 -9.85 21.41
CA SER A 72 10.50 -10.99 20.92
C SER A 72 10.34 -12.00 22.04
N VAL A 73 9.11 -12.41 22.32
CA VAL A 73 8.79 -13.32 23.41
C VAL A 73 7.82 -14.40 22.96
N GLY A 74 8.06 -15.64 23.38
CA GLY A 74 7.14 -16.75 23.24
C GLY A 74 6.35 -16.98 24.53
N ALA A 75 5.28 -17.78 24.46
CA ALA A 75 4.49 -18.19 25.62
C ALA A 75 4.11 -19.67 25.50
N GLU A 76 4.49 -20.46 26.50
CA GLU A 76 4.26 -21.92 26.53
C GLU A 76 2.79 -22.29 26.34
N PHE A 77 1.89 -21.53 26.97
CA PHE A 77 0.45 -21.78 26.92
C PHE A 77 -0.29 -20.86 25.96
N ARG A 78 0.43 -20.21 25.02
CA ARG A 78 -0.12 -19.34 23.98
C ARG A 78 -0.95 -18.17 24.51
N ARG A 79 -0.68 -17.70 25.71
CA ARG A 79 -1.27 -16.51 26.35
C ARG A 79 -0.22 -15.81 27.19
N LEU A 80 -0.31 -14.51 27.33
CA LEU A 80 0.69 -13.72 27.99
C LEU A 80 0.06 -12.57 28.79
N SER A 81 0.50 -12.46 30.06
CA SER A 81 0.40 -11.20 30.81
C SER A 81 1.77 -10.56 30.90
N TYR A 82 1.85 -9.24 30.79
CA TYR A 82 3.12 -8.56 30.79
C TYR A 82 3.01 -7.10 31.24
N GLY A 83 4.12 -6.54 31.68
CA GLY A 83 4.31 -5.15 32.02
C GLY A 83 5.76 -4.75 31.86
N PHE A 84 6.09 -3.52 32.10
CA PHE A 84 7.41 -2.97 31.84
C PHE A 84 8.06 -2.45 33.13
N SER A 85 9.28 -2.89 33.38
CA SER A 85 10.21 -2.29 34.34
C SER A 85 11.03 -1.25 33.57
N ILE A 86 10.99 -0.01 33.99
CA ILE A 86 11.62 1.11 33.29
C ILE A 86 12.51 1.88 34.25
N GLU A 87 13.79 1.99 33.93
CA GLU A 87 14.75 2.76 34.70
C GLU A 87 15.26 3.95 33.87
N SER A 88 15.13 5.14 34.43
CA SER A 88 15.63 6.37 33.81
C SER A 88 17.10 6.67 34.17
N TYR A 89 17.72 7.61 33.44
CA TYR A 89 19.09 8.04 33.72
C TYR A 89 19.22 8.82 35.04
N ASP A 90 18.15 9.45 35.52
CA ASP A 90 18.11 10.16 36.80
C ASP A 90 17.83 9.24 38.00
N GLY A 91 17.72 7.93 37.76
CA GLY A 91 17.55 6.90 38.81
C GLY A 91 16.11 6.61 39.20
N LEU A 92 15.12 7.16 38.49
CA LEU A 92 13.74 6.78 38.70
C LEU A 92 13.51 5.35 38.18
N HIS A 93 12.90 4.49 39.01
CA HIS A 93 12.52 3.14 38.64
C HIS A 93 11.00 2.97 38.77
N VAL A 94 10.34 2.64 37.66
CA VAL A 94 8.88 2.51 37.62
C VAL A 94 8.44 1.19 36.98
N PHE A 95 7.25 0.76 37.38
CA PHE A 95 6.48 -0.28 36.71
C PHE A 95 5.40 0.38 35.85
N TYR A 96 5.30 -0.02 34.58
CA TYR A 96 4.25 0.42 33.68
C TYR A 96 3.39 -0.76 33.26
N GLY A 97 2.10 -0.68 33.56
CA GLY A 97 1.09 -1.68 33.23
C GLY A 97 -0.16 -1.03 32.67
N ASP A 98 -1.19 -1.84 32.49
CA ASP A 98 -2.45 -1.44 31.84
C ASP A 98 -3.15 -0.25 32.51
N HIS A 99 -3.07 -0.17 33.85
CA HIS A 99 -3.69 0.92 34.61
C HIS A 99 -2.79 2.16 34.78
N GLY A 100 -1.55 2.13 34.28
CA GLY A 100 -0.65 3.28 34.33
C GLY A 100 0.74 3.00 34.86
N VAL A 101 1.39 4.05 35.35
CA VAL A 101 2.78 4.04 35.84
C VAL A 101 2.80 4.11 37.36
N TYR A 102 3.50 3.21 37.99
CA TYR A 102 3.64 3.08 39.45
C TYR A 102 5.12 3.04 39.87
N PRO A 103 5.46 3.36 41.12
CA PRO A 103 6.79 3.04 41.65
C PRO A 103 7.08 1.53 41.50
N PHE A 104 8.35 1.19 41.26
CA PHE A 104 8.73 -0.24 41.15
C PHE A 104 8.81 -0.87 42.52
N GLU A 105 7.64 -1.21 43.06
CA GLU A 105 7.47 -1.79 44.41
C GLU A 105 6.60 -3.05 44.36
N GLN A 106 6.87 -4.00 45.30
CA GLN A 106 6.22 -5.31 45.36
C GLN A 106 4.69 -5.23 45.32
N GLN A 107 4.09 -4.29 46.05
CA GLN A 107 2.64 -4.13 46.13
C GLN A 107 1.99 -3.89 44.76
N TYR A 108 2.67 -3.16 43.83
CA TYR A 108 2.16 -2.88 42.48
C TYR A 108 2.45 -4.06 41.53
N LEU A 109 3.54 -4.78 41.74
CA LEU A 109 3.87 -5.96 40.95
C LEU A 109 2.93 -7.13 41.23
N GLU A 110 2.35 -7.19 42.42
CA GLU A 110 1.38 -8.23 42.83
C GLU A 110 -0.05 -7.96 42.35
N MET A 111 -0.31 -6.78 41.79
CA MET A 111 -1.63 -6.39 41.24
C MET A 111 -1.86 -7.04 39.88
N ASN A 112 -2.39 -8.25 39.86
CA ASN A 112 -2.58 -9.05 38.63
C ASN A 112 -3.33 -8.29 37.52
N ASN A 113 -4.33 -7.46 37.87
CA ASN A 113 -5.11 -6.69 36.91
C ASN A 113 -4.37 -5.48 36.34
N ASN A 114 -3.17 -5.17 36.85
CA ASN A 114 -2.35 -4.07 36.36
C ASN A 114 -1.43 -4.46 35.20
N TYR A 115 -1.45 -5.69 34.74
CA TYR A 115 -0.66 -6.14 33.61
C TYR A 115 -1.45 -6.05 32.32
N PHE A 116 -0.78 -5.69 31.24
CA PHE A 116 -1.30 -5.84 29.90
C PHE A 116 -1.50 -7.33 29.61
N ARG A 117 -2.45 -7.63 28.75
CA ARG A 117 -2.73 -9.02 28.37
C ARG A 117 -2.82 -9.13 26.85
N MET A 118 -2.19 -10.18 26.35
CA MET A 118 -2.49 -10.69 25.02
C MET A 118 -3.44 -11.87 25.16
N PRO A 119 -4.48 -11.94 24.32
CA PRO A 119 -5.40 -13.07 24.29
C PRO A 119 -4.64 -14.36 23.89
N TYR A 120 -5.34 -15.47 23.90
CA TYR A 120 -4.79 -16.74 23.42
C TYR A 120 -4.36 -16.60 21.95
N PHE A 121 -3.12 -16.98 21.63
CA PHE A 121 -2.53 -16.82 20.31
C PHE A 121 -3.15 -17.80 19.31
N GLN A 122 -3.89 -17.30 18.35
CA GLN A 122 -4.42 -18.05 17.23
C GLN A 122 -3.59 -17.76 15.98
N GLU A 123 -3.22 -18.80 15.25
CA GLU A 123 -2.50 -18.61 13.97
C GLU A 123 -3.35 -17.83 12.93
N ALA A 124 -4.68 -17.94 13.05
CA ALA A 124 -5.61 -17.18 12.22
C ALA A 124 -5.53 -15.66 12.43
N ASP A 125 -5.13 -15.23 13.64
CA ASP A 125 -5.02 -13.80 14.00
C ASP A 125 -3.64 -13.21 13.64
N ARG A 126 -2.69 -14.05 13.20
CA ARG A 126 -1.37 -13.57 12.79
C ARG A 126 -1.46 -12.85 11.45
N PHE A 127 -0.99 -11.62 11.40
CA PHE A 127 -0.82 -10.89 10.14
C PHE A 127 0.21 -11.61 9.26
N LYS A 128 -0.24 -12.17 8.15
CA LYS A 128 0.60 -12.91 7.20
C LYS A 128 0.85 -12.06 5.97
N ILE A 129 2.04 -12.18 5.43
CA ILE A 129 2.44 -11.60 4.15
C ILE A 129 3.00 -12.71 3.27
N PRO A 130 2.86 -12.61 1.94
CA PRO A 130 3.49 -13.55 1.03
C PRO A 130 5.02 -13.48 1.16
N GLU A 131 5.67 -14.62 1.34
CA GLU A 131 7.13 -14.66 1.49
C GLU A 131 7.85 -14.13 0.25
N TRP A 132 7.33 -14.43 -0.95
CA TRP A 132 7.90 -13.94 -2.21
C TRP A 132 7.86 -12.40 -2.31
N ALA A 133 6.89 -11.74 -1.68
CA ALA A 133 6.74 -10.29 -1.75
C ALA A 133 7.91 -9.55 -1.08
N LYS A 134 8.57 -10.17 -0.09
CA LYS A 134 9.73 -9.58 0.62
C LYS A 134 10.96 -9.41 -0.27
N GLU A 135 11.09 -10.19 -1.32
CA GLU A 135 12.25 -10.26 -2.19
C GLU A 135 11.97 -9.69 -3.59
N THR A 136 10.85 -8.97 -3.74
CA THR A 136 10.42 -8.46 -5.04
C THR A 136 10.98 -7.07 -5.30
N VAL A 137 11.59 -6.91 -6.47
CA VAL A 137 11.93 -5.63 -7.08
C VAL A 137 10.89 -5.35 -8.16
N TRP A 138 10.04 -4.39 -7.89
CA TRP A 138 8.93 -4.04 -8.75
C TRP A 138 9.33 -3.09 -9.87
N TYR A 139 8.67 -3.20 -11.01
CA TYR A 139 8.76 -2.28 -12.14
C TYR A 139 7.37 -1.84 -12.54
N GLN A 140 7.08 -0.55 -12.43
CA GLN A 140 5.78 0.01 -12.81
C GLN A 140 5.75 0.32 -14.29
N ILE A 141 4.76 -0.21 -14.98
CA ILE A 141 4.53 0.02 -16.41
C ILE A 141 3.24 0.81 -16.64
N PHE A 142 3.35 1.90 -17.40
CA PHE A 142 2.22 2.56 -18.04
C PHE A 142 2.13 1.98 -19.46
N PRO A 143 1.20 1.04 -19.74
CA PRO A 143 1.27 0.19 -20.94
C PRO A 143 1.31 0.96 -22.25
N GLU A 144 0.48 1.98 -22.36
CA GLU A 144 0.39 2.82 -23.56
C GLU A 144 1.72 3.54 -23.91
N ARG A 145 2.62 3.67 -22.93
CA ARG A 145 3.88 4.43 -23.03
C ARG A 145 5.13 3.57 -22.86
N PHE A 146 5.03 2.25 -22.89
CA PHE A 146 6.19 1.38 -22.67
C PHE A 146 6.79 0.86 -23.99
N ALA A 147 6.06 0.08 -24.76
CA ALA A 147 6.51 -0.47 -26.04
C ALA A 147 5.32 -0.91 -26.90
N ASN A 148 5.38 -0.64 -28.20
CA ASN A 148 4.43 -1.14 -29.19
C ASN A 148 4.95 -2.45 -29.76
N GLY A 149 4.26 -3.56 -29.52
CA GLY A 149 4.59 -4.89 -30.03
C GLY A 149 3.68 -5.35 -31.15
N ASP A 150 2.47 -4.80 -31.27
CA ASP A 150 1.51 -5.14 -32.30
C ASP A 150 0.82 -3.89 -32.88
N PRO A 151 1.41 -3.27 -33.90
CA PRO A 151 0.82 -2.08 -34.51
C PRO A 151 -0.58 -2.29 -35.14
N SER A 152 -1.08 -3.52 -35.21
CA SER A 152 -2.41 -3.79 -35.74
C SER A 152 -3.54 -3.44 -34.75
N ASN A 153 -3.21 -3.26 -33.47
CA ASN A 153 -4.15 -2.85 -32.43
C ASN A 153 -4.09 -1.34 -32.11
N ASP A 154 -3.22 -0.59 -32.81
CA ASP A 154 -3.06 0.84 -32.60
C ASP A 154 -4.38 1.58 -32.71
N PRO A 155 -4.71 2.48 -31.74
CA PRO A 155 -5.86 3.36 -31.88
C PRO A 155 -5.67 4.36 -33.04
N GLU A 156 -6.78 4.87 -33.56
CA GLU A 156 -6.73 5.89 -34.61
C GLU A 156 -5.97 7.12 -34.12
N GLY A 157 -5.01 7.60 -34.94
CA GLY A 157 -4.24 8.80 -34.61
C GLY A 157 -3.03 8.61 -33.71
N VAL A 158 -2.57 7.35 -33.55
CA VAL A 158 -1.32 7.05 -32.83
C VAL A 158 -0.16 7.91 -33.34
N LEU A 159 0.57 8.48 -32.39
CA LEU A 159 1.73 9.33 -32.66
C LEU A 159 3.03 8.51 -32.64
N PRO A 160 4.03 8.89 -33.46
CA PRO A 160 5.35 8.27 -33.37
C PRO A 160 6.02 8.53 -32.02
N TRP A 161 6.74 7.54 -31.50
CA TRP A 161 7.53 7.67 -30.28
C TRP A 161 8.48 8.87 -30.34
N GLY A 162 8.47 9.67 -29.26
CA GLY A 162 9.34 10.85 -29.15
C GLY A 162 9.00 12.01 -30.07
N SER A 163 7.87 11.99 -30.78
CA SER A 163 7.45 13.07 -31.69
C SER A 163 7.11 14.39 -30.98
N LYS A 164 6.65 14.31 -29.74
CA LYS A 164 6.34 15.48 -28.87
C LYS A 164 6.32 15.04 -27.39
N ASN A 165 6.29 16.01 -26.49
CA ASN A 165 5.88 15.74 -25.11
C ASN A 165 4.40 15.37 -25.11
N PRO A 166 4.00 14.36 -24.33
CA PRO A 166 2.62 13.87 -24.34
C PRO A 166 1.64 14.87 -23.76
N ASP A 167 0.47 14.94 -24.39
CA ASP A 167 -0.74 15.50 -23.80
C ASP A 167 -1.61 14.39 -23.23
N ARG A 168 -2.62 14.75 -22.43
CA ARG A 168 -3.52 13.80 -21.77
C ARG A 168 -4.32 12.92 -22.72
N GLN A 169 -4.51 13.35 -23.97
CA GLN A 169 -5.28 12.65 -25.00
C GLN A 169 -4.41 11.97 -26.06
N ASP A 170 -3.09 12.04 -25.96
CA ASP A 170 -2.19 11.43 -26.93
C ASP A 170 -2.07 9.92 -26.72
N PHE A 171 -1.95 9.21 -27.85
CA PHE A 171 -1.65 7.78 -27.88
C PHE A 171 -0.37 7.54 -28.68
N PHE A 172 0.48 6.64 -28.17
CA PHE A 172 1.74 6.23 -28.80
C PHE A 172 1.78 4.73 -29.12
N GLY A 173 0.73 3.98 -28.76
CA GLY A 173 0.53 2.61 -29.20
C GLY A 173 1.27 1.54 -28.38
N GLY A 174 1.69 1.84 -27.16
CA GLY A 174 2.21 0.80 -26.27
C GLY A 174 1.13 -0.24 -25.93
N ASP A 175 1.52 -1.52 -25.83
CA ASP A 175 0.62 -2.64 -25.67
C ASP A 175 1.24 -3.79 -24.85
N LEU A 176 0.43 -4.82 -24.56
CA LEU A 176 0.88 -6.00 -23.81
C LEU A 176 1.87 -6.86 -24.60
N GLN A 177 1.78 -6.89 -25.92
CA GLN A 177 2.77 -7.59 -26.73
C GLN A 177 4.14 -6.95 -26.62
N GLY A 178 4.20 -5.60 -26.61
CA GLY A 178 5.44 -4.87 -26.38
C GLY A 178 6.07 -5.17 -25.02
N VAL A 179 5.25 -5.38 -23.99
CA VAL A 179 5.76 -5.83 -22.68
C VAL A 179 6.33 -7.26 -22.78
N ILE A 180 5.62 -8.18 -23.42
CA ILE A 180 6.11 -9.56 -23.62
C ILE A 180 7.47 -9.55 -24.32
N ASP A 181 7.63 -8.76 -25.36
CA ASP A 181 8.86 -8.68 -26.15
C ASP A 181 10.05 -8.11 -25.35
N HIS A 182 9.80 -7.43 -24.24
CA HIS A 182 10.82 -6.82 -23.37
C HIS A 182 10.99 -7.50 -22.00
N LEU A 183 10.38 -8.67 -21.77
CA LEU A 183 10.53 -9.37 -20.49
C LEU A 183 11.97 -9.76 -20.18
N ASP A 184 12.77 -10.15 -21.17
CA ASP A 184 14.18 -10.50 -20.97
C ASP A 184 15.01 -9.25 -20.57
N TYR A 185 14.68 -8.07 -21.11
CA TYR A 185 15.25 -6.81 -20.66
C TYR A 185 14.97 -6.54 -19.17
N LEU A 186 13.75 -6.79 -18.71
CA LEU A 186 13.38 -6.61 -17.30
C LEU A 186 14.10 -7.62 -16.40
N VAL A 187 14.27 -8.87 -16.85
CA VAL A 187 15.08 -9.87 -16.12
C VAL A 187 16.52 -9.45 -16.01
N ASP A 188 17.13 -8.95 -17.09
CA ASP A 188 18.51 -8.47 -17.09
C ASP A 188 18.69 -7.24 -16.18
N LEU A 189 17.65 -6.42 -16.05
CA LEU A 189 17.62 -5.29 -15.11
C LEU A 189 17.50 -5.74 -13.64
N GLY A 190 17.14 -7.00 -13.38
CA GLY A 190 16.96 -7.56 -12.04
C GLY A 190 15.52 -7.42 -11.49
N ILE A 191 14.56 -7.16 -12.36
CA ILE A 191 13.13 -7.06 -12.02
C ILE A 191 12.52 -8.46 -11.88
N ASN A 192 11.75 -8.68 -10.81
CA ASN A 192 11.00 -9.90 -10.58
C ASN A 192 9.53 -9.66 -10.19
N GLY A 193 9.03 -8.44 -10.37
CA GLY A 193 7.62 -8.09 -10.26
C GLY A 193 7.26 -6.94 -11.19
N ILE A 194 6.12 -7.02 -11.86
CA ILE A 194 5.60 -5.95 -12.72
C ILE A 194 4.29 -5.45 -12.10
N TYR A 195 4.19 -4.16 -11.90
CA TYR A 195 2.95 -3.46 -11.59
C TYR A 195 2.46 -2.73 -12.84
N PHE A 196 1.31 -3.13 -13.35
CA PHE A 196 0.64 -2.47 -14.45
C PHE A 196 -0.29 -1.36 -13.95
N CYS A 197 -0.16 -0.13 -14.49
CA CYS A 197 -1.28 0.79 -14.53
C CYS A 197 -2.46 0.12 -15.25
N PRO A 198 -3.72 0.61 -15.12
CA PRO A 198 -4.90 -0.11 -15.59
C PRO A 198 -4.80 -0.59 -17.05
N ILE A 199 -5.31 -1.80 -17.31
CA ILE A 199 -5.25 -2.45 -18.62
C ILE A 199 -6.63 -2.83 -19.17
N PHE A 200 -7.70 -2.57 -18.41
CA PHE A 200 -9.05 -2.93 -18.78
C PHE A 200 -9.63 -1.94 -19.78
N GLU A 201 -10.66 -2.34 -20.50
CA GLU A 201 -11.30 -1.52 -21.50
C GLU A 201 -11.71 -0.17 -20.94
N ALA A 202 -11.24 0.91 -21.57
CA ALA A 202 -11.50 2.28 -21.20
C ALA A 202 -11.23 3.24 -22.37
N TYR A 203 -11.85 4.43 -22.34
CA TYR A 203 -11.70 5.43 -23.39
C TYR A 203 -10.30 6.08 -23.38
N SER A 204 -9.79 6.44 -22.20
CA SER A 204 -8.53 7.17 -22.05
C SER A 204 -7.29 6.32 -22.34
N ASN A 205 -6.14 6.96 -22.48
CA ASN A 205 -4.85 6.28 -22.59
C ASN A 205 -4.39 5.68 -21.22
N HIS A 206 -4.83 6.26 -20.11
CA HIS A 206 -4.48 5.82 -18.74
C HIS A 206 -5.38 4.72 -18.19
N LYS A 207 -6.56 4.51 -18.77
CA LYS A 207 -7.54 3.46 -18.43
C LYS A 207 -8.14 3.52 -17.02
N TYR A 208 -7.97 4.62 -16.27
CA TYR A 208 -8.64 4.80 -14.97
C TYR A 208 -10.15 5.05 -15.08
N ASP A 209 -10.66 5.37 -16.26
CA ASP A 209 -12.08 5.46 -16.61
C ASP A 209 -12.64 4.15 -17.15
N THR A 210 -12.50 3.08 -16.37
CA THR A 210 -12.82 1.70 -16.78
C THR A 210 -14.27 1.53 -17.24
N ILE A 211 -14.45 0.92 -18.39
CA ILE A 211 -15.75 0.61 -19.03
C ILE A 211 -16.16 -0.83 -18.74
N ASP A 212 -15.26 -1.77 -19.00
CA ASP A 212 -15.46 -3.20 -18.74
C ASP A 212 -14.23 -3.77 -18.03
N TYR A 213 -14.42 -4.21 -16.79
CA TYR A 213 -13.35 -4.80 -15.95
C TYR A 213 -12.99 -6.25 -16.31
N LEU A 214 -13.75 -6.91 -17.18
CA LEU A 214 -13.51 -8.31 -17.56
C LEU A 214 -12.85 -8.45 -18.95
N ALA A 215 -12.62 -7.33 -19.61
CA ALA A 215 -11.98 -7.27 -20.91
C ALA A 215 -10.69 -6.45 -20.86
N ILE A 216 -9.64 -6.96 -21.50
CA ILE A 216 -8.44 -6.17 -21.81
C ILE A 216 -8.83 -5.13 -22.87
N ASP A 217 -8.30 -3.91 -22.74
CA ASP A 217 -8.51 -2.87 -23.74
C ASP A 217 -8.03 -3.31 -25.12
N PRO A 218 -8.82 -3.16 -26.18
CA PRO A 218 -8.45 -3.59 -27.54
C PRO A 218 -7.13 -2.96 -28.02
N ALA A 219 -6.77 -1.76 -27.58
CA ALA A 219 -5.49 -1.13 -27.92
C ALA A 219 -4.29 -1.79 -27.22
N PHE A 220 -4.54 -2.61 -26.21
CA PHE A 220 -3.49 -3.36 -25.52
C PHE A 220 -3.41 -4.85 -25.92
N GLY A 221 -4.41 -5.31 -26.66
CA GLY A 221 -4.57 -6.71 -27.06
C GLY A 221 -5.90 -7.28 -26.60
N ASP A 222 -5.86 -8.50 -26.10
CA ASP A 222 -7.04 -9.24 -25.61
C ASP A 222 -6.69 -10.10 -24.37
N ASN A 223 -7.70 -10.77 -23.85
CA ASN A 223 -7.53 -11.65 -22.69
C ASN A 223 -6.53 -12.80 -22.95
N ASP A 224 -6.45 -13.33 -24.19
CA ASP A 224 -5.49 -14.37 -24.55
C ASP A 224 -4.06 -13.84 -24.58
N THR A 225 -3.86 -12.61 -25.05
CA THR A 225 -2.57 -11.92 -24.99
C THR A 225 -2.14 -11.70 -23.55
N PHE A 226 -3.05 -11.27 -22.67
CA PHE A 226 -2.75 -11.09 -21.26
C PHE A 226 -2.42 -12.41 -20.57
N LYS A 227 -3.16 -13.48 -20.86
CA LYS A 227 -2.85 -14.82 -20.34
C LYS A 227 -1.44 -15.27 -20.71
N ARG A 228 -1.06 -15.09 -21.97
CA ARG A 228 0.29 -15.38 -22.44
C ARG A 228 1.34 -14.51 -21.73
N LEU A 229 1.05 -13.23 -21.50
CA LEU A 229 1.93 -12.34 -20.75
C LEU A 229 2.20 -12.87 -19.34
N VAL A 230 1.17 -13.25 -18.60
CA VAL A 230 1.32 -13.80 -17.23
C VAL A 230 2.13 -15.09 -17.25
N GLU A 231 1.84 -16.00 -18.20
CA GLU A 231 2.60 -17.25 -18.36
C GLU A 231 4.08 -16.99 -18.65
N GLU A 232 4.40 -16.04 -19.53
CA GLU A 232 5.78 -15.67 -19.86
C GLU A 232 6.50 -14.96 -18.70
N CYS A 233 5.77 -14.16 -17.91
CA CYS A 233 6.28 -13.58 -16.65
C CYS A 233 6.63 -14.70 -15.66
N HIS A 234 5.71 -15.60 -15.39
CA HIS A 234 5.92 -16.69 -14.43
C HIS A 234 7.07 -17.63 -14.82
N LYS A 235 7.23 -17.94 -16.11
CA LYS A 235 8.39 -18.72 -16.60
C LYS A 235 9.74 -18.06 -16.27
N ARG A 236 9.76 -16.73 -16.11
CA ARG A 236 10.94 -15.93 -15.78
C ARG A 236 11.03 -15.58 -14.31
N GLY A 237 10.11 -16.07 -13.47
CA GLY A 237 10.04 -15.74 -12.05
C GLY A 237 9.55 -14.32 -11.76
N ILE A 238 8.86 -13.69 -12.71
CA ILE A 238 8.28 -12.36 -12.56
C ILE A 238 6.85 -12.46 -12.06
N LYS A 239 6.52 -11.77 -10.98
CA LYS A 239 5.17 -11.61 -10.42
C LYS A 239 4.40 -10.52 -11.14
N VAL A 240 3.06 -10.66 -11.21
CA VAL A 240 2.19 -9.72 -11.93
C VAL A 240 1.18 -9.10 -10.98
N MET A 241 1.16 -7.77 -10.91
CA MET A 241 0.21 -6.96 -10.15
C MET A 241 -0.61 -6.10 -11.11
N LEU A 242 -1.93 -6.18 -10.99
CA LEU A 242 -2.88 -5.34 -11.72
C LEU A 242 -3.41 -4.22 -10.84
N ASP A 243 -3.95 -3.19 -11.49
CA ASP A 243 -4.60 -2.04 -10.86
C ASP A 243 -6.13 -2.24 -10.80
N ALA A 244 -6.69 -2.19 -9.60
CA ALA A 244 -8.12 -2.30 -9.34
C ALA A 244 -8.72 -0.92 -9.10
N VAL A 245 -9.40 -0.38 -10.11
CA VAL A 245 -10.08 0.92 -10.06
C VAL A 245 -11.52 0.71 -9.60
N PHE A 246 -11.75 0.58 -8.30
CA PHE A 246 -13.05 0.21 -7.71
C PHE A 246 -13.78 1.37 -7.05
N ASN A 247 -13.16 2.55 -6.98
CA ASN A 247 -13.81 3.76 -6.47
C ASN A 247 -14.82 4.33 -7.44
N HIS A 248 -14.61 4.20 -8.75
CA HIS A 248 -15.40 4.81 -9.81
C HIS A 248 -15.38 3.97 -11.08
N MET A 249 -16.24 4.28 -12.03
CA MET A 249 -16.23 3.74 -13.40
C MET A 249 -16.08 4.87 -14.42
N GLY A 250 -15.84 4.52 -15.68
CA GLY A 250 -15.92 5.46 -16.79
C GLY A 250 -17.37 5.84 -17.12
N ASP A 251 -17.58 7.07 -17.54
CA ASP A 251 -18.89 7.61 -17.93
C ASP A 251 -19.45 7.01 -19.23
N THR A 252 -18.66 6.24 -19.95
CA THR A 252 -19.09 5.46 -21.12
C THR A 252 -19.36 4.00 -20.80
N SER A 253 -19.32 3.59 -19.53
CA SER A 253 -19.68 2.25 -19.10
C SER A 253 -21.16 1.96 -19.35
N HIS A 254 -21.49 0.70 -19.61
CA HIS A 254 -22.87 0.26 -19.84
C HIS A 254 -23.81 0.69 -18.68
N GLN A 255 -23.35 0.55 -17.45
CA GLN A 255 -24.12 0.89 -16.25
C GLN A 255 -24.43 2.38 -16.18
N TRP A 256 -23.41 3.24 -16.43
CA TRP A 256 -23.62 4.68 -16.39
C TRP A 256 -24.46 5.19 -17.56
N LEU A 257 -24.28 4.65 -18.77
CA LEU A 257 -25.12 4.98 -19.92
C LEU A 257 -26.59 4.61 -19.70
N ASP A 258 -26.85 3.51 -19.02
CA ASP A 258 -28.22 3.15 -18.63
C ASP A 258 -28.81 4.16 -17.64
N VAL A 259 -28.03 4.61 -16.65
CA VAL A 259 -28.42 5.68 -15.70
C VAL A 259 -28.74 6.99 -16.44
N ILE A 260 -27.90 7.39 -17.40
CA ILE A 260 -28.16 8.60 -18.20
C ILE A 260 -29.49 8.48 -18.96
N LYS A 261 -29.75 7.31 -19.53
CA LYS A 261 -30.94 7.05 -20.35
C LYS A 261 -32.22 6.92 -19.55
N ASN A 262 -32.19 6.17 -18.46
CA ASN A 262 -33.38 5.74 -17.72
C ASN A 262 -33.54 6.48 -16.36
N GLY A 263 -32.53 7.27 -15.96
CA GLY A 263 -32.56 8.04 -14.71
C GLY A 263 -32.76 7.14 -13.49
N LYS A 264 -33.68 7.54 -12.62
CA LYS A 264 -34.02 6.79 -11.38
C LYS A 264 -34.63 5.40 -11.62
N ASP A 265 -35.10 5.14 -12.85
CA ASP A 265 -35.70 3.85 -13.20
C ASP A 265 -34.66 2.87 -13.76
N SER A 266 -33.38 3.27 -13.84
CA SER A 266 -32.26 2.40 -14.18
C SER A 266 -32.02 1.36 -13.08
N PRO A 267 -31.76 0.09 -13.43
CA PRO A 267 -31.36 -0.92 -12.45
C PRO A 267 -30.00 -0.60 -11.81
N PHE A 268 -29.22 0.33 -12.40
CA PHE A 268 -27.93 0.77 -11.91
C PHE A 268 -27.97 2.12 -11.18
N ALA A 269 -29.16 2.72 -10.96
CA ALA A 269 -29.26 4.02 -10.30
C ALA A 269 -28.61 4.02 -8.91
N ASP A 270 -28.80 2.95 -8.13
CA ASP A 270 -28.21 2.81 -6.79
C ASP A 270 -26.76 2.28 -6.79
N TRP A 271 -26.18 2.04 -7.97
CA TRP A 271 -24.79 1.67 -8.10
C TRP A 271 -23.84 2.84 -7.93
N PHE A 272 -24.36 4.05 -8.08
CA PHE A 272 -23.60 5.29 -7.99
C PHE A 272 -24.16 6.21 -6.90
N HIS A 273 -23.33 7.12 -6.43
CA HIS A 273 -23.75 8.18 -5.53
C HIS A 273 -24.36 9.33 -6.33
N ILE A 274 -25.67 9.32 -6.52
CA ILE A 274 -26.40 10.33 -7.32
C ILE A 274 -27.19 11.24 -6.38
N ASN A 275 -26.95 12.54 -6.49
CA ASN A 275 -27.57 13.57 -5.65
C ASN A 275 -28.87 14.12 -6.25
N GLU A 276 -28.94 14.17 -7.57
CA GLU A 276 -30.13 14.70 -8.30
C GLU A 276 -30.27 14.04 -9.68
N PHE A 277 -31.53 13.84 -10.12
CA PHE A 277 -31.88 13.36 -11.46
C PHE A 277 -32.57 14.45 -12.27
N PRO A 278 -32.35 14.54 -13.61
CA PRO A 278 -31.42 13.72 -14.36
C PRO A 278 -29.96 14.00 -13.97
N VAL A 279 -29.07 12.98 -14.10
CA VAL A 279 -27.65 13.20 -13.90
C VAL A 279 -27.13 14.21 -14.93
N ASN A 280 -26.38 15.20 -14.47
CA ASN A 280 -25.91 16.31 -15.29
C ASN A 280 -24.68 16.99 -14.69
N TYR A 281 -23.98 17.74 -15.52
CA TYR A 281 -22.91 18.66 -15.11
C TYR A 281 -22.81 19.80 -16.14
N LYS A 282 -22.08 20.86 -15.81
CA LYS A 282 -21.70 21.92 -16.73
C LYS A 282 -20.23 21.85 -17.04
N GLU A 283 -19.89 21.91 -18.31
CA GLU A 283 -18.49 21.93 -18.76
C GLU A 283 -17.78 23.20 -18.27
N GLY A 284 -16.53 23.04 -17.84
CA GLY A 284 -15.60 24.11 -17.50
C GLY A 284 -14.77 24.58 -18.72
N GLU A 285 -13.69 25.28 -18.44
CA GLU A 285 -12.79 25.79 -19.50
C GLU A 285 -11.95 24.67 -20.13
N ASN A 286 -11.65 23.60 -19.37
CA ASN A 286 -10.91 22.43 -19.83
C ASN A 286 -11.78 21.18 -19.76
N PHE A 287 -11.40 20.14 -20.49
CA PHE A 287 -12.14 18.88 -20.59
C PHE A 287 -12.45 18.23 -19.24
N GLU A 288 -11.56 18.37 -18.26
CA GLU A 288 -11.73 17.78 -16.92
C GLU A 288 -12.39 18.74 -15.93
N ASP A 289 -12.53 20.02 -16.28
CA ASP A 289 -13.18 21.00 -15.42
C ASP A 289 -14.69 20.91 -15.57
N ALA A 290 -15.39 20.65 -14.48
CA ALA A 290 -16.84 20.66 -14.46
C ALA A 290 -17.36 21.28 -13.17
N TYR A 291 -18.58 21.81 -13.23
CA TYR A 291 -19.28 22.34 -12.07
C TYR A 291 -20.76 22.01 -12.14
N ASP A 292 -21.46 22.19 -11.03
CA ASP A 292 -22.87 21.80 -10.88
C ASP A 292 -23.12 20.30 -11.18
N ILE A 293 -22.14 19.44 -10.78
CA ILE A 293 -22.24 17.98 -10.96
C ILE A 293 -23.30 17.44 -9.99
N THR A 294 -24.27 16.69 -10.51
CA THR A 294 -25.40 16.15 -9.73
C THR A 294 -25.15 14.75 -9.14
N TYR A 295 -23.93 14.27 -9.20
CA TYR A 295 -23.48 12.97 -8.68
C TYR A 295 -22.06 13.09 -8.15
N ASP A 296 -21.66 12.16 -7.27
CA ASP A 296 -20.30 12.12 -6.76
C ASP A 296 -19.34 11.56 -7.81
N VAL A 297 -18.12 12.06 -7.84
CA VAL A 297 -17.10 11.73 -8.84
C VAL A 297 -15.74 11.55 -8.18
N PHE A 298 -14.81 10.91 -8.89
CA PHE A 298 -13.40 10.97 -8.52
C PHE A 298 -12.87 12.40 -8.75
N ALA A 299 -12.18 12.95 -7.74
CA ALA A 299 -11.70 14.32 -7.75
C ALA A 299 -12.85 15.30 -8.14
N PHE A 300 -12.76 15.95 -9.29
CA PHE A 300 -13.78 16.89 -9.80
C PHE A 300 -14.13 16.60 -11.27
N THR A 301 -13.71 15.42 -11.79
CA THR A 301 -13.98 15.05 -13.17
C THR A 301 -15.35 14.38 -13.32
N PRO A 302 -16.24 14.86 -14.21
CA PRO A 302 -17.55 14.27 -14.43
C PRO A 302 -17.48 12.90 -15.12
N HIS A 303 -16.31 12.56 -15.70
CA HIS A 303 -16.11 11.35 -16.49
C HIS A 303 -15.84 10.10 -15.65
N MET A 304 -15.76 10.24 -14.32
CA MET A 304 -15.47 9.15 -13.38
C MET A 304 -16.51 9.12 -12.26
N PRO A 305 -17.78 8.75 -12.55
CA PRO A 305 -18.84 8.64 -11.55
C PRO A 305 -18.51 7.64 -10.47
N LYS A 306 -18.69 8.05 -9.21
CA LYS A 306 -18.31 7.29 -8.02
C LYS A 306 -19.24 6.12 -7.79
N LEU A 307 -18.67 4.92 -7.65
CA LEU A 307 -19.41 3.70 -7.30
C LEU A 307 -19.86 3.72 -5.82
N ASN A 308 -21.08 3.27 -5.59
CA ASN A 308 -21.61 3.02 -4.25
C ASN A 308 -21.18 1.63 -3.76
N THR A 309 -20.01 1.55 -3.15
CA THR A 309 -19.45 0.29 -2.63
C THR A 309 -20.16 -0.21 -1.36
N GLU A 310 -21.18 0.47 -0.86
CA GLU A 310 -22.09 -0.03 0.16
C GLU A 310 -23.25 -0.86 -0.43
N ASN A 311 -23.54 -0.67 -1.72
CA ASN A 311 -24.57 -1.44 -2.43
C ASN A 311 -24.11 -2.91 -2.60
N PRO A 312 -24.92 -3.91 -2.17
CA PRO A 312 -24.55 -5.32 -2.27
C PRO A 312 -24.28 -5.80 -3.70
N ASP A 313 -25.04 -5.33 -4.69
CA ASP A 313 -24.86 -5.74 -6.09
C ASP A 313 -23.54 -5.20 -6.65
N VAL A 314 -23.14 -3.97 -6.25
CA VAL A 314 -21.82 -3.40 -6.60
C VAL A 314 -20.72 -4.21 -5.94
N GLN A 315 -20.88 -4.56 -4.66
CA GLN A 315 -19.91 -5.40 -3.96
C GLN A 315 -19.72 -6.75 -4.68
N ASP A 316 -20.81 -7.44 -4.98
CA ASP A 316 -20.80 -8.74 -5.64
C ASP A 316 -20.14 -8.64 -7.03
N TYR A 317 -20.44 -7.58 -7.77
CA TYR A 317 -19.82 -7.31 -9.07
C TYR A 317 -18.30 -7.11 -8.97
N LEU A 318 -17.84 -6.23 -8.08
CA LEU A 318 -16.41 -5.94 -7.92
C LEU A 318 -15.64 -7.13 -7.33
N LEU A 319 -16.21 -7.86 -6.38
CA LEU A 319 -15.60 -9.05 -5.80
C LEU A 319 -15.49 -10.19 -6.82
N LYS A 320 -16.46 -10.33 -7.72
CA LYS A 320 -16.40 -11.26 -8.85
C LYS A 320 -15.24 -10.91 -9.80
N ILE A 321 -15.05 -9.63 -10.10
CA ILE A 321 -13.93 -9.15 -10.93
C ILE A 321 -12.59 -9.49 -10.27
N ALA A 322 -12.45 -9.19 -8.97
CA ALA A 322 -11.22 -9.49 -8.23
C ALA A 322 -10.86 -10.98 -8.30
N ARG A 323 -11.85 -11.87 -8.10
CA ARG A 323 -11.68 -13.31 -8.17
C ARG A 323 -11.34 -13.78 -9.57
N TYR A 324 -12.03 -13.25 -10.59
CA TYR A 324 -11.88 -13.64 -11.99
C TYR A 324 -10.43 -13.53 -12.49
N TRP A 325 -9.77 -12.41 -12.27
CA TRP A 325 -8.39 -12.22 -12.71
C TRP A 325 -7.39 -13.10 -11.96
N ILE A 326 -7.69 -13.44 -10.72
CA ILE A 326 -6.86 -14.37 -9.94
C ILE A 326 -7.02 -15.82 -10.47
N GLU A 327 -8.26 -16.29 -10.62
CA GLU A 327 -8.55 -17.70 -10.96
C GLU A 327 -8.29 -18.02 -12.43
N GLU A 328 -8.62 -17.10 -13.36
CA GLU A 328 -8.51 -17.35 -14.80
C GLU A 328 -7.11 -17.02 -15.38
N PHE A 329 -6.41 -16.07 -14.76
CA PHE A 329 -5.13 -15.56 -15.29
C PHE A 329 -3.95 -15.74 -14.33
N ASP A 330 -4.20 -16.21 -13.11
CA ASP A 330 -3.17 -16.49 -12.11
C ASP A 330 -2.31 -15.24 -11.74
N ILE A 331 -2.90 -14.05 -11.71
CA ILE A 331 -2.19 -12.86 -11.23
C ILE A 331 -1.76 -13.02 -9.77
N ASP A 332 -0.74 -12.27 -9.34
CA ASP A 332 -0.11 -12.43 -8.03
C ASP A 332 -0.47 -11.34 -7.04
N ALA A 333 -0.97 -10.21 -7.52
CA ALA A 333 -1.25 -9.06 -6.67
C ALA A 333 -2.29 -8.10 -7.27
N TRP A 334 -2.95 -7.35 -6.38
CA TRP A 334 -3.76 -6.19 -6.71
C TRP A 334 -3.17 -4.92 -6.09
N ARG A 335 -3.04 -3.87 -6.86
CA ARG A 335 -2.92 -2.48 -6.39
C ARG A 335 -4.32 -1.86 -6.40
N LEU A 336 -4.70 -1.25 -5.31
CA LEU A 336 -6.05 -0.70 -5.12
C LEU A 336 -6.01 0.81 -5.27
N ASP A 337 -6.59 1.31 -6.36
CA ASP A 337 -6.67 2.72 -6.69
C ASP A 337 -7.60 3.46 -5.72
N VAL A 338 -7.19 4.68 -5.30
CA VAL A 338 -7.98 5.55 -4.41
C VAL A 338 -8.57 4.78 -3.20
N ALA A 339 -7.76 3.91 -2.60
CA ALA A 339 -8.23 2.94 -1.61
C ALA A 339 -8.84 3.58 -0.35
N ASN A 340 -8.48 4.81 -0.03
CA ASN A 340 -9.02 5.55 1.11
C ASN A 340 -10.45 6.05 0.91
N GLU A 341 -10.98 6.03 -0.30
CA GLU A 341 -12.37 6.45 -0.59
C GLU A 341 -13.35 5.29 -0.71
N VAL A 342 -12.87 4.06 -0.57
CA VAL A 342 -13.68 2.84 -0.52
C VAL A 342 -13.76 2.34 0.93
N SER A 343 -14.91 1.79 1.32
CA SER A 343 -15.15 1.44 2.72
C SER A 343 -14.27 0.30 3.23
N HIS A 344 -13.86 0.38 4.49
CA HIS A 344 -13.18 -0.73 5.18
C HIS A 344 -13.97 -2.04 5.14
N HIS A 345 -15.31 -1.95 5.18
CA HIS A 345 -16.19 -3.11 5.10
C HIS A 345 -16.01 -3.85 3.77
N PHE A 346 -15.94 -3.11 2.67
CA PHE A 346 -15.68 -3.69 1.35
C PHE A 346 -14.27 -4.29 1.27
N TRP A 347 -13.24 -3.58 1.73
CA TRP A 347 -11.87 -4.06 1.67
C TRP A 347 -11.61 -5.35 2.46
N LYS A 348 -12.34 -5.55 3.56
CA LYS A 348 -12.29 -6.82 4.31
C LYS A 348 -12.88 -7.99 3.51
N LYS A 349 -13.99 -7.77 2.81
CA LYS A 349 -14.55 -8.76 1.90
C LYS A 349 -13.62 -9.04 0.71
N PHE A 350 -13.03 -7.98 0.16
CA PHE A 350 -12.05 -8.09 -0.91
C PHE A 350 -10.85 -8.94 -0.48
N ARG A 351 -10.29 -8.66 0.70
CA ARG A 351 -9.20 -9.45 1.27
C ARG A 351 -9.58 -10.92 1.37
N GLN A 352 -10.74 -11.24 1.91
CA GLN A 352 -11.22 -12.62 2.05
C GLN A 352 -11.34 -13.31 0.68
N VAL A 353 -11.90 -12.62 -0.31
CA VAL A 353 -12.03 -13.16 -1.67
C VAL A 353 -10.67 -13.47 -2.31
N CYS A 354 -9.68 -12.60 -2.12
CA CYS A 354 -8.33 -12.83 -2.63
C CYS A 354 -7.65 -13.99 -1.92
N ASP A 355 -7.75 -14.07 -0.59
CA ASP A 355 -7.17 -15.17 0.21
C ASP A 355 -7.81 -16.52 -0.14
N ASP A 356 -9.12 -16.55 -0.44
CA ASP A 356 -9.83 -17.77 -0.87
C ASP A 356 -9.48 -18.19 -2.31
N ALA A 357 -9.12 -17.24 -3.18
CA ALA A 357 -8.84 -17.50 -4.58
C ALA A 357 -7.39 -17.98 -4.81
N LYS A 358 -6.43 -17.46 -4.05
CA LYS A 358 -5.02 -17.82 -4.22
C LYS A 358 -4.26 -17.66 -2.91
N ASP A 359 -3.60 -18.72 -2.50
CA ASP A 359 -2.62 -18.66 -1.40
C ASP A 359 -1.49 -17.68 -1.75
N ASP A 360 -0.96 -17.00 -0.75
CA ASP A 360 0.16 -16.06 -0.92
C ASP A 360 -0.10 -14.90 -1.90
N PHE A 361 -1.34 -14.44 -2.01
CA PHE A 361 -1.71 -13.29 -2.82
C PHE A 361 -1.33 -11.97 -2.12
N TYR A 362 -0.79 -11.00 -2.85
CA TYR A 362 -0.36 -9.71 -2.31
C TYR A 362 -1.36 -8.59 -2.63
N ILE A 363 -1.69 -7.76 -1.63
CA ILE A 363 -2.61 -6.63 -1.77
C ILE A 363 -1.92 -5.34 -1.32
N LEU A 364 -1.84 -4.39 -2.25
CA LEU A 364 -1.24 -3.08 -2.10
C LEU A 364 -2.31 -1.99 -2.21
N GLY A 365 -2.46 -1.14 -1.20
CA GLY A 365 -3.37 0.01 -1.26
C GLY A 365 -2.66 1.30 -1.69
N GLU A 366 -3.31 2.11 -2.50
CA GLU A 366 -2.89 3.49 -2.70
C GLU A 366 -3.49 4.36 -1.62
N ILE A 367 -2.67 4.81 -0.67
CA ILE A 367 -3.04 5.74 0.39
C ILE A 367 -1.89 6.70 0.62
N TRP A 368 -2.16 8.00 0.52
CA TRP A 368 -1.16 9.06 0.60
C TRP A 368 -0.85 9.54 2.02
N HIS A 369 -1.56 9.04 3.01
CA HIS A 369 -1.45 9.44 4.42
C HIS A 369 -1.21 8.25 5.34
N SER A 370 -1.21 8.47 6.66
CA SER A 370 -1.07 7.40 7.66
C SER A 370 -2.09 6.29 7.47
N SER A 371 -1.62 5.05 7.35
CA SER A 371 -2.39 3.92 6.83
C SER A 371 -2.64 2.81 7.86
N GLN A 372 -2.40 3.06 9.17
CA GLN A 372 -2.49 2.02 10.19
C GLN A 372 -3.83 1.27 10.18
N ARG A 373 -4.92 1.98 9.84
CA ARG A 373 -6.25 1.38 9.87
C ARG A 373 -6.44 0.27 8.84
N TRP A 374 -5.86 0.41 7.66
CA TRP A 374 -5.92 -0.59 6.58
C TRP A 374 -4.92 -1.74 6.75
N LEU A 375 -3.93 -1.58 7.65
CA LEU A 375 -2.81 -2.50 7.84
C LEU A 375 -2.91 -3.30 9.14
N GLN A 376 -4.14 -3.66 9.53
CA GLN A 376 -4.42 -4.45 10.74
C GLN A 376 -4.41 -5.97 10.51
N GLY A 377 -4.31 -6.42 9.26
CA GLY A 377 -4.23 -7.85 8.90
C GLY A 377 -5.47 -8.39 8.19
N ASP A 378 -6.52 -7.60 8.08
CA ASP A 378 -7.80 -7.98 7.48
C ASP A 378 -8.17 -7.18 6.21
N GLU A 379 -7.26 -6.32 5.74
CA GLU A 379 -7.43 -5.53 4.51
C GLU A 379 -6.17 -5.64 3.63
N PHE A 380 -5.22 -4.70 3.71
CA PHE A 380 -4.04 -4.69 2.85
C PHE A 380 -2.81 -5.30 3.54
N HIS A 381 -1.84 -5.75 2.75
CA HIS A 381 -0.53 -6.17 3.23
C HIS A 381 0.40 -4.97 3.39
N ALA A 382 0.29 -4.00 2.49
CA ALA A 382 1.10 -2.80 2.44
C ALA A 382 0.37 -1.67 1.72
N VAL A 383 0.96 -0.49 1.75
CA VAL A 383 0.54 0.67 0.95
C VAL A 383 1.72 1.21 0.14
N MET A 384 1.40 1.98 -0.91
CA MET A 384 2.40 2.80 -1.60
C MET A 384 2.98 3.80 -0.60
N ASN A 385 4.31 3.75 -0.37
CA ASN A 385 4.93 4.38 0.78
C ASN A 385 5.30 5.85 0.52
N TYR A 386 4.33 6.69 0.23
CA TYR A 386 4.54 8.10 -0.11
C TYR A 386 5.22 8.91 1.01
N ALA A 387 4.93 8.61 2.27
CA ALA A 387 5.58 9.28 3.39
C ALA A 387 7.10 8.99 3.46
N PHE A 388 7.53 7.80 3.02
CA PHE A 388 8.93 7.47 2.82
C PHE A 388 9.53 8.31 1.68
N THR A 389 8.84 8.40 0.55
CA THR A 389 9.23 9.18 -0.61
C THR A 389 9.44 10.65 -0.25
N ASP A 390 8.47 11.25 0.45
CA ASP A 390 8.52 12.65 0.84
C ASP A 390 9.77 12.97 1.67
N ALA A 391 10.06 12.17 2.70
CA ALA A 391 11.23 12.37 3.55
C ALA A 391 12.56 12.29 2.77
N ILE A 392 12.65 11.38 1.80
CA ILE A 392 13.84 11.20 0.96
C ILE A 392 14.00 12.37 -0.02
N ILE A 393 12.94 12.75 -0.71
CA ILE A 393 12.95 13.87 -1.66
C ILE A 393 13.25 15.19 -0.96
N GLU A 394 12.65 15.45 0.21
CA GLU A 394 12.91 16.66 0.99
C GLU A 394 14.37 16.76 1.44
N TYR A 395 15.00 15.64 1.82
CA TYR A 395 16.40 15.66 2.23
C TYR A 395 17.38 15.69 1.04
N PHE A 396 17.30 14.69 0.14
CA PHE A 396 18.32 14.52 -0.90
C PHE A 396 18.18 15.51 -2.06
N VAL A 397 16.94 15.84 -2.44
CA VAL A 397 16.67 16.55 -3.69
C VAL A 397 16.36 18.02 -3.44
N LYS A 398 15.56 18.33 -2.42
CA LYS A 398 15.14 19.71 -2.12
C LYS A 398 16.01 20.42 -1.10
N ASP A 399 16.77 19.67 -0.29
CA ASP A 399 17.60 20.19 0.83
C ASP A 399 16.74 21.02 1.84
N GLU A 400 15.50 20.57 2.07
CA GLU A 400 14.55 21.26 2.94
C GLU A 400 14.62 20.79 4.40
N ILE A 401 15.09 19.55 4.62
CA ILE A 401 15.23 18.99 5.97
C ILE A 401 16.65 18.46 6.21
N SER A 402 17.04 18.37 7.48
CA SER A 402 18.32 17.77 7.85
C SER A 402 18.30 16.24 7.75
N MET A 403 19.48 15.62 7.64
CA MET A 403 19.62 14.15 7.72
C MET A 403 19.00 13.60 9.01
N THR A 404 19.20 14.28 10.14
CA THR A 404 18.60 13.86 11.42
C THR A 404 17.09 13.84 11.35
N LYS A 405 16.49 14.84 10.69
CA LYS A 405 15.04 14.92 10.52
C LYS A 405 14.53 13.81 9.59
N MET A 406 15.17 13.60 8.44
CA MET A 406 14.83 12.50 7.54
C MET A 406 14.87 11.15 8.26
N VAL A 407 15.96 10.85 8.97
CA VAL A 407 16.09 9.59 9.73
C VAL A 407 15.00 9.46 10.79
N SER A 408 14.67 10.56 11.47
CA SER A 408 13.56 10.58 12.44
C SER A 408 12.22 10.21 11.79
N GLU A 409 11.93 10.75 10.63
CA GLU A 409 10.69 10.47 9.90
C GLU A 409 10.62 9.02 9.40
N LEU A 410 11.69 8.53 8.81
CA LEU A 410 11.78 7.12 8.38
C LEU A 410 11.62 6.15 9.57
N ASN A 411 12.28 6.44 10.69
CA ASN A 411 12.16 5.65 11.92
C ASN A 411 10.74 5.70 12.49
N ASN A 412 10.10 6.88 12.46
CA ASN A 412 8.72 7.01 12.91
C ASN A 412 7.78 6.13 12.09
N GLN A 413 7.94 6.08 10.77
CA GLN A 413 7.12 5.25 9.89
C GLN A 413 7.27 3.76 10.19
N LEU A 414 8.50 3.28 10.44
CA LEU A 414 8.72 1.89 10.84
C LEU A 414 7.97 1.50 12.11
N MET A 415 7.75 2.48 13.00
CA MET A 415 7.02 2.25 14.27
C MET A 415 5.50 2.41 14.15
N LEU A 416 5.00 2.92 13.03
CA LEU A 416 3.56 3.00 12.76
C LEU A 416 2.96 1.65 12.35
N TYR A 417 3.78 0.71 11.94
CA TYR A 417 3.34 -0.56 11.36
C TYR A 417 4.00 -1.77 12.03
N ARG A 418 3.38 -2.92 11.84
CA ARG A 418 3.98 -4.21 12.20
C ARG A 418 5.16 -4.52 11.32
N GLU A 419 6.08 -5.33 11.81
CA GLU A 419 7.28 -5.73 11.06
C GLU A 419 6.94 -6.39 9.72
N GLN A 420 5.90 -7.22 9.68
CA GLN A 420 5.46 -7.89 8.46
C GLN A 420 5.08 -6.87 7.36
N THR A 421 4.35 -5.81 7.73
CA THR A 421 4.03 -4.71 6.80
C THR A 421 5.30 -3.99 6.34
N ASN A 422 6.21 -3.64 7.27
CA ASN A 422 7.45 -2.94 6.94
C ASN A 422 8.31 -3.73 5.94
N GLN A 423 8.28 -5.07 6.00
CA GLN A 423 9.03 -5.92 5.09
C GLN A 423 8.53 -5.87 3.64
N VAL A 424 7.29 -5.45 3.41
CA VAL A 424 6.64 -5.42 2.08
C VAL A 424 6.05 -4.06 1.72
N GLN A 425 6.35 -3.00 2.50
CA GLN A 425 5.98 -1.64 2.12
C GLN A 425 6.57 -1.29 0.76
N PHE A 426 5.76 -0.68 -0.09
CA PHE A 426 6.08 -0.43 -1.48
C PHE A 426 6.79 0.92 -1.62
N ASN A 427 8.13 0.89 -1.66
CA ASN A 427 8.97 2.07 -1.69
C ASN A 427 9.12 2.58 -3.12
N ILE A 428 8.48 3.69 -3.42
CA ILE A 428 8.54 4.38 -4.71
C ILE A 428 9.28 5.71 -4.55
N LEU A 429 9.88 6.20 -5.62
CA LEU A 429 10.48 7.54 -5.67
C LEU A 429 9.68 8.49 -6.56
N ASP A 430 9.02 7.93 -7.53
CA ASP A 430 8.11 8.61 -8.45
C ASP A 430 7.10 7.60 -9.05
N SER A 431 6.16 8.10 -9.82
CA SER A 431 5.12 7.30 -10.45
C SER A 431 4.50 8.05 -11.64
N HIS A 432 3.44 7.47 -12.21
CA HIS A 432 2.64 8.12 -13.25
C HIS A 432 1.84 9.35 -12.76
N ASP A 433 1.82 9.62 -11.45
CA ASP A 433 1.10 10.75 -10.83
C ASP A 433 2.04 11.85 -10.30
N THR A 434 3.34 11.63 -10.35
CA THR A 434 4.33 12.55 -9.79
C THR A 434 5.43 12.89 -10.80
N PRO A 435 6.16 14.00 -10.61
CA PRO A 435 7.32 14.28 -11.45
C PRO A 435 8.37 13.17 -11.32
N ARG A 436 9.06 12.88 -12.42
CA ARG A 436 10.15 11.89 -12.43
C ARG A 436 11.33 12.34 -11.58
N LEU A 437 11.98 11.39 -10.93
CA LEU A 437 13.10 11.63 -10.03
C LEU A 437 14.21 12.45 -10.66
N LEU A 438 14.61 12.17 -11.92
CA LEU A 438 15.66 12.93 -12.60
C LEU A 438 15.23 14.38 -12.86
N THR A 439 13.95 14.66 -13.09
CA THR A 439 13.43 16.02 -13.21
C THR A 439 13.52 16.75 -11.88
N LEU A 440 13.11 16.11 -10.78
CA LEU A 440 13.24 16.67 -9.44
C LEU A 440 14.71 16.91 -9.08
N ALA A 441 15.61 16.02 -9.47
CA ALA A 441 17.06 16.14 -9.32
C ALA A 441 17.70 17.13 -10.31
N ARG A 442 16.91 17.88 -11.11
CA ARG A 442 17.39 18.88 -12.08
C ARG A 442 18.40 18.33 -13.09
N GLY A 443 18.26 17.07 -13.48
CA GLY A 443 19.13 16.39 -14.41
C GLY A 443 20.43 15.84 -13.78
N ASP A 444 20.61 15.95 -12.49
CA ASP A 444 21.77 15.39 -11.77
C ASP A 444 21.63 13.86 -11.62
N LYS A 445 22.29 13.13 -12.53
CA LYS A 445 22.28 11.66 -12.54
C LYS A 445 23.02 11.04 -11.36
N ASP A 446 24.00 11.72 -10.78
CA ASP A 446 24.74 11.19 -9.64
C ASP A 446 23.89 11.30 -8.36
N LEU A 447 23.18 12.40 -8.19
CA LEU A 447 22.17 12.53 -7.13
C LEU A 447 21.07 11.48 -7.29
N MET A 448 20.52 11.32 -8.50
CA MET A 448 19.51 10.28 -8.76
C MET A 448 19.99 8.89 -8.34
N ARG A 449 21.21 8.49 -8.74
CA ARG A 449 21.81 7.20 -8.35
C ARG A 449 21.96 7.04 -6.85
N GLN A 450 22.33 8.11 -6.13
CA GLN A 450 22.44 8.10 -4.67
C GLN A 450 21.07 7.85 -4.01
N VAL A 451 20.04 8.55 -4.48
CA VAL A 451 18.66 8.41 -3.97
C VAL A 451 18.12 7.00 -4.22
N MET A 452 18.31 6.48 -5.43
CA MET A 452 17.92 5.11 -5.76
C MET A 452 18.68 4.09 -4.91
N ALA A 453 20.00 4.21 -4.79
CA ALA A 453 20.81 3.30 -3.97
C ALA A 453 20.37 3.34 -2.49
N PHE A 454 20.09 4.52 -1.95
CA PHE A 454 19.57 4.65 -0.60
C PHE A 454 18.23 3.92 -0.44
N THR A 455 17.30 4.11 -1.38
CA THR A 455 15.97 3.48 -1.36
C THR A 455 16.05 1.95 -1.41
N TYR A 456 16.90 1.40 -2.27
CA TYR A 456 17.08 -0.05 -2.39
C TYR A 456 17.71 -0.71 -1.16
N LEU A 457 18.40 0.08 -0.32
CA LEU A 457 19.00 -0.40 0.93
C LEU A 457 18.06 -0.26 2.14
N GLN A 458 16.88 0.34 1.98
CA GLN A 458 15.91 0.47 3.07
C GLN A 458 15.02 -0.77 3.18
N GLN A 459 14.41 -0.93 4.36
CA GLN A 459 13.39 -1.96 4.57
C GLN A 459 12.15 -1.67 3.72
N GLY A 460 11.56 -2.72 3.18
CA GLY A 460 10.48 -2.67 2.22
C GLY A 460 10.90 -3.20 0.86
N VAL A 461 10.06 -3.03 -0.14
CA VAL A 461 10.30 -3.49 -1.51
C VAL A 461 10.34 -2.30 -2.46
N PRO A 462 11.40 -2.15 -3.26
CA PRO A 462 11.52 -1.02 -4.16
C PRO A 462 10.65 -1.20 -5.40
N CYS A 463 10.14 -0.08 -5.92
CA CYS A 463 9.51 -0.01 -7.23
C CYS A 463 10.21 1.01 -8.10
N LEU A 464 10.63 0.58 -9.28
CA LEU A 464 11.19 1.41 -10.32
C LEU A 464 10.09 1.82 -11.30
N TYR A 465 9.90 3.10 -11.52
CA TYR A 465 9.00 3.59 -12.55
C TYR A 465 9.66 3.47 -13.93
N TYR A 466 8.94 2.92 -14.93
CA TYR A 466 9.51 2.66 -16.26
C TYR A 466 10.22 3.89 -16.82
N GLY A 467 11.40 3.68 -17.40
CA GLY A 467 12.21 4.71 -18.01
C GLY A 467 13.17 5.44 -17.06
N ASP A 468 13.06 5.27 -15.76
CA ASP A 468 14.01 5.87 -14.81
C ASP A 468 15.40 5.25 -14.94
N GLU A 469 15.47 3.96 -15.27
CA GLU A 469 16.72 3.25 -15.49
C GLU A 469 17.55 3.79 -16.65
N ILE A 470 16.89 4.44 -17.60
CA ILE A 470 17.56 5.11 -18.73
C ILE A 470 17.62 6.64 -18.56
N GLY A 471 17.10 7.16 -17.45
CA GLY A 471 17.13 8.58 -17.11
C GLY A 471 16.11 9.41 -17.86
N LEU A 472 14.89 8.92 -18.02
CA LEU A 472 13.79 9.75 -18.53
C LEU A 472 13.48 10.89 -17.56
N THR A 473 13.08 12.02 -18.15
CA THR A 473 12.60 13.19 -17.42
C THR A 473 11.13 13.41 -17.72
N GLY A 474 10.43 14.05 -16.83
CA GLY A 474 9.03 14.46 -16.98
C GLY A 474 8.56 15.18 -15.73
N ASP A 475 7.80 16.23 -15.91
CA ASP A 475 7.15 16.99 -14.83
C ASP A 475 5.82 16.30 -14.45
N MET A 476 4.91 16.99 -13.82
CA MET A 476 3.60 16.46 -13.46
C MET A 476 2.87 15.84 -14.65
N ASP A 477 1.87 14.97 -14.38
CA ASP A 477 0.97 14.45 -15.40
C ASP A 477 0.49 15.54 -16.35
N PRO A 478 0.58 15.35 -17.68
CA PRO A 478 0.92 14.13 -18.43
C PRO A 478 2.41 13.97 -18.78
N ASP A 479 3.30 14.93 -18.48
CA ASP A 479 4.70 14.93 -18.92
C ASP A 479 5.53 13.79 -18.31
N CYS A 480 5.22 13.33 -17.09
CA CYS A 480 5.86 12.16 -16.46
C CYS A 480 5.55 10.83 -17.17
N ARG A 481 4.59 10.80 -18.07
CA ARG A 481 4.11 9.63 -18.83
C ARG A 481 4.68 9.58 -20.26
N LYS A 482 5.96 9.98 -20.43
CA LYS A 482 6.68 9.89 -21.72
C LYS A 482 6.99 8.47 -22.11
#